data_da2d1de55bf5adf3d0fdda14cea46f35
#
_entry.id   da2d1de55bf5adf3d0fdda14cea46f35
#
_cell.length_a   1.000
_cell.length_b   1.000
_cell.length_c   1.000
_cell.angle_alpha   90.00
_cell.angle_beta   90.00
_cell.angle_gamma   90.00
#
_symmetry.space_group_name_H-M   'P 1'
#
loop_
_entity.id
_entity.type
_entity.pdbx_description
1 polymer ?
#
loop_
_entity_poly.entity_id
_entity_poly.type
_entity_poly.pdbx_seq_one_letter_code
_entity_poly.pdbx_strand_id
1 'polypeptide(L)'
;MQDGSKNPGKAIHYKRSRFVTQLPVDYLYSPSHAWVARQTDGSWLVGLTKFAVRMLGEMVDHGFEVEPNGIVGIGQIVGWIEGFKAISDLFCVVEGQFVARNPALKEKITLVNKDCYGQGWLYSVRGQPDARCMDVHAYAKLLDKTIDKILERQKAEEIK
;
A
#
# COMPACT_ATOMS: atom_id res chain seq x y z
N MET A 1 11.29 21.00 -5.68
CA MET A 1 10.13 20.57 -6.45
C MET A 1 9.78 19.14 -6.09
N GLN A 2 8.51 18.87 -5.90
CA GLN A 2 8.05 17.51 -5.64
C GLN A 2 8.00 16.73 -6.95
N ASP A 3 8.62 15.60 -6.97
CA ASP A 3 8.59 14.70 -8.13
C ASP A 3 7.54 13.59 -7.98
N GLY A 4 6.72 13.65 -6.94
CA GLY A 4 5.69 12.67 -6.69
C GLY A 4 6.18 11.36 -6.10
N SER A 5 7.48 11.23 -5.85
CA SER A 5 8.01 10.05 -5.17
C SER A 5 8.33 10.37 -3.71
N LYS A 6 8.33 9.34 -2.88
CA LYS A 6 8.66 9.47 -1.47
C LYS A 6 9.89 8.62 -1.17
N ASN A 7 10.89 9.23 -0.55
CA ASN A 7 12.03 8.50 -0.02
C ASN A 7 11.81 8.31 1.48
N PRO A 8 11.59 7.08 1.94
CA PRO A 8 11.39 6.84 3.36
C PRO A 8 12.62 7.26 4.15
N GLY A 9 12.42 7.99 5.24
CA GLY A 9 13.48 8.30 6.18
C GLY A 9 13.82 7.06 7.02
N LYS A 10 13.59 7.17 8.32
CA LYS A 10 13.80 6.03 9.20
C LYS A 10 12.77 4.94 8.96
N ALA A 11 13.21 3.69 9.13
CA ALA A 11 12.35 2.53 9.06
C ALA A 11 12.69 1.58 10.20
N ILE A 12 11.70 0.80 10.64
CA ILE A 12 11.96 -0.28 11.57
C ILE A 12 12.08 -1.59 10.78
N HIS A 13 13.00 -2.44 11.21
CA HIS A 13 13.13 -3.78 10.66
C HIS A 13 12.02 -4.65 11.25
N TYR A 14 11.21 -5.24 10.37
CA TYR A 14 10.14 -6.16 10.77
C TYR A 14 10.42 -7.54 10.20
N LYS A 15 10.36 -8.54 11.07
CA LYS A 15 10.47 -9.94 10.65
C LYS A 15 9.52 -10.79 11.47
N ARG A 16 8.75 -11.63 10.76
CA ARG A 16 7.94 -12.66 11.39
C ARG A 16 7.87 -13.86 10.45
N SER A 17 8.29 -15.02 10.96
CA SER A 17 8.47 -16.21 10.14
C SER A 17 9.45 -15.90 9.00
N ARG A 18 9.06 -16.13 7.75
CA ARG A 18 9.89 -15.84 6.58
C ARG A 18 9.64 -14.46 5.97
N PHE A 19 8.67 -13.72 6.52
CA PHE A 19 8.36 -12.39 6.01
C PHE A 19 9.29 -11.36 6.64
N VAL A 20 9.92 -10.54 5.79
CA VAL A 20 10.84 -9.47 6.21
C VAL A 20 10.51 -8.21 5.44
N THR A 21 10.48 -7.08 6.12
CA THR A 21 10.32 -5.78 5.49
C THR A 21 10.92 -4.68 6.36
N GLN A 22 11.15 -3.52 5.74
CA GLN A 22 11.52 -2.30 6.45
C GLN A 22 10.29 -1.39 6.43
N LEU A 23 9.72 -1.10 7.59
CA LEU A 23 8.50 -0.28 7.69
C LEU A 23 8.87 1.18 7.98
N PRO A 24 8.60 2.11 7.05
CA PRO A 24 8.85 3.54 7.30
C PRO A 24 8.09 4.04 8.53
N VAL A 25 8.81 4.71 9.44
CA VAL A 25 8.22 5.17 10.71
C VAL A 25 7.32 6.39 10.54
N ASP A 26 7.54 7.18 9.49
CA ASP A 26 6.78 8.41 9.26
C ASP A 26 5.51 8.20 8.44
N TYR A 27 5.26 6.96 8.01
CA TYR A 27 4.05 6.62 7.26
C TYR A 27 2.94 6.19 8.21
N LEU A 28 1.69 6.30 7.75
CA LEU A 28 0.55 5.66 8.39
C LEU A 28 0.14 4.46 7.54
N TYR A 29 -0.57 3.53 8.16
CA TYR A 29 -0.88 2.25 7.54
C TYR A 29 -2.35 1.92 7.74
N SER A 30 -3.04 1.53 6.67
CA SER A 30 -4.43 1.10 6.76
C SER A 30 -4.53 -0.37 7.14
N PRO A 31 -5.66 -0.80 7.74
CA PRO A 31 -5.87 -2.23 8.01
C PRO A 31 -5.89 -3.10 6.74
N SER A 32 -6.10 -2.50 5.57
CA SER A 32 -6.09 -3.18 4.28
C SER A 32 -4.70 -3.29 3.65
N HIS A 33 -3.66 -2.94 4.40
CA HIS A 33 -2.25 -3.04 3.98
C HIS A 33 -1.86 -2.04 2.90
N ALA A 34 -2.44 -0.85 2.95
CA ALA A 34 -1.95 0.30 2.20
C ALA A 34 -1.19 1.23 3.16
N TRP A 35 -0.18 1.90 2.64
CA TRP A 35 0.49 2.96 3.40
C TRP A 35 0.09 4.32 2.84
N VAL A 36 0.14 5.35 3.69
CA VAL A 36 -0.09 6.73 3.28
C VAL A 36 1.05 7.60 3.81
N ALA A 37 1.52 8.52 2.97
CA ALA A 37 2.65 9.39 3.30
C ALA A 37 2.33 10.82 2.91
N ARG A 38 2.41 11.71 3.90
CA ARG A 38 2.11 13.12 3.68
C ARG A 38 3.19 13.79 2.85
N GLN A 39 2.77 14.58 1.85
CA GLN A 39 3.66 15.36 1.02
C GLN A 39 3.74 16.79 1.53
N THR A 40 4.77 17.52 1.08
CA THR A 40 4.96 18.92 1.50
C THR A 40 3.82 19.84 1.03
N ASP A 41 3.14 19.48 -0.05
CA ASP A 41 2.00 20.25 -0.57
C ASP A 41 0.67 19.93 0.14
N GLY A 42 0.69 19.07 1.15
CA GLY A 42 -0.50 18.69 1.90
C GLY A 42 -1.28 17.53 1.30
N SER A 43 -0.90 17.01 0.14
CA SER A 43 -1.48 15.80 -0.40
C SER A 43 -0.87 14.56 0.27
N TRP A 44 -1.46 13.41 0.00
CA TRP A 44 -0.99 12.13 0.52
C TRP A 44 -0.70 11.18 -0.63
N LEU A 45 0.48 10.57 -0.61
CA LEU A 45 0.75 9.43 -1.48
C LEU A 45 0.21 8.17 -0.83
N VAL A 46 -0.31 7.28 -1.66
CA VAL A 46 -0.84 5.98 -1.22
C VAL A 46 -0.14 4.88 -1.99
N GLY A 47 0.27 3.85 -1.30
CA GLY A 47 0.87 2.68 -1.92
C GLY A 47 0.54 1.42 -1.16
N LEU A 48 1.05 0.29 -1.62
CA LEU A 48 0.87 -1.00 -0.97
C LEU A 48 2.06 -1.32 -0.09
N THR A 49 1.80 -1.89 1.08
CA THR A 49 2.89 -2.38 1.94
C THR A 49 3.53 -3.61 1.32
N LYS A 50 4.73 -3.94 1.76
CA LYS A 50 5.44 -5.14 1.29
C LYS A 50 4.60 -6.40 1.50
N PHE A 51 3.81 -6.45 2.57
CA PHE A 51 2.94 -7.57 2.83
C PHE A 51 1.90 -7.75 1.72
N ALA A 52 1.22 -6.66 1.33
CA ALA A 52 0.25 -6.69 0.24
C ALA A 52 0.93 -7.08 -1.08
N VAL A 53 2.08 -6.52 -1.36
CA VAL A 53 2.85 -6.82 -2.57
C VAL A 53 3.19 -8.31 -2.63
N ARG A 54 3.62 -8.88 -1.50
CA ARG A 54 3.96 -10.30 -1.44
C ARG A 54 2.75 -11.21 -1.67
N MET A 55 1.59 -10.80 -1.18
CA MET A 55 0.36 -11.57 -1.37
C MET A 55 -0.10 -11.56 -2.83
N LEU A 56 0.16 -10.48 -3.56
CA LEU A 56 -0.21 -10.36 -4.96
C LEU A 56 0.83 -10.95 -5.92
N GLY A 57 2.08 -11.00 -5.50
CA GLY A 57 3.18 -11.49 -6.32
C GLY A 57 3.75 -10.42 -7.23
N GLU A 58 4.56 -10.81 -8.20
CA GLU A 58 5.14 -9.87 -9.15
C GLU A 58 4.04 -9.22 -9.99
N MET A 59 4.08 -7.89 -10.07
CA MET A 59 3.01 -7.13 -10.71
C MET A 59 3.05 -7.26 -12.22
N VAL A 60 1.86 -7.39 -12.81
CA VAL A 60 1.64 -7.59 -14.23
C VAL A 60 0.97 -6.38 -14.86
N ASP A 61 -0.07 -5.84 -14.20
CA ASP A 61 -0.87 -4.77 -14.78
C ASP A 61 -1.64 -4.02 -13.68
N HIS A 62 -2.17 -2.86 -14.03
CA HIS A 62 -3.00 -2.05 -13.14
C HIS A 62 -3.87 -1.10 -13.95
N GLY A 63 -4.88 -0.56 -13.30
CA GLY A 63 -5.73 0.46 -13.91
C GLY A 63 -6.37 1.34 -12.85
N PHE A 64 -6.77 2.55 -13.26
CA PHE A 64 -7.49 3.48 -12.42
C PHE A 64 -8.80 3.89 -13.09
N GLU A 65 -9.83 4.07 -12.27
CA GLU A 65 -11.18 4.39 -12.71
C GLU A 65 -11.61 5.82 -12.30
N VAL A 66 -10.67 6.57 -11.71
CA VAL A 66 -10.92 7.94 -11.26
C VAL A 66 -10.02 8.89 -12.02
N GLU A 67 -10.61 9.98 -12.51
CA GLU A 67 -9.88 11.04 -13.20
C GLU A 67 -9.30 12.03 -12.19
N PRO A 68 -8.22 12.75 -12.56
CA PRO A 68 -7.70 13.85 -11.74
C PRO A 68 -8.80 14.84 -11.40
N ASN A 69 -8.76 15.35 -10.17
CA ASN A 69 -9.73 16.28 -9.58
C ASN A 69 -11.08 15.65 -9.21
N GLY A 70 -11.29 14.36 -9.48
CA GLY A 70 -12.47 13.67 -9.00
C GLY A 70 -12.49 13.55 -7.48
N ILE A 71 -13.68 13.58 -6.90
CA ILE A 71 -13.85 13.42 -5.45
C ILE A 71 -13.95 11.93 -5.12
N VAL A 72 -13.18 11.50 -4.13
CA VAL A 72 -13.15 10.09 -3.70
C VAL A 72 -13.45 9.97 -2.21
N GLY A 73 -14.12 8.90 -1.85
CA GLY A 73 -14.47 8.60 -0.46
C GLY A 73 -13.78 7.33 0.02
N ILE A 74 -13.66 7.21 1.34
CA ILE A 74 -13.05 6.03 1.97
C ILE A 74 -13.80 4.77 1.55
N GLY A 75 -13.05 3.74 1.14
CA GLY A 75 -13.62 2.46 0.71
C GLY A 75 -14.07 2.42 -0.74
N GLN A 76 -14.08 3.54 -1.44
CA GLN A 76 -14.41 3.57 -2.86
C GLN A 76 -13.34 2.81 -3.65
N ILE A 77 -13.76 2.03 -4.63
CA ILE A 77 -12.83 1.36 -5.54
C ILE A 77 -12.35 2.40 -6.54
N VAL A 78 -11.04 2.69 -6.53
CA VAL A 78 -10.43 3.69 -7.42
C VAL A 78 -9.65 3.06 -8.56
N GLY A 79 -9.45 1.76 -8.52
CA GLY A 79 -8.71 1.04 -9.54
C GLY A 79 -8.51 -0.42 -9.15
N TRP A 80 -7.54 -1.03 -9.80
CA TRP A 80 -7.21 -2.43 -9.57
C TRP A 80 -5.72 -2.67 -9.85
N ILE A 81 -5.20 -3.75 -9.29
CA ILE A 81 -3.82 -4.17 -9.54
C ILE A 81 -3.76 -5.69 -9.64
N GLU A 82 -3.01 -6.17 -10.59
CA GLU A 82 -2.85 -7.60 -10.88
C GLU A 82 -1.40 -8.03 -10.69
N GLY A 83 -1.21 -9.05 -9.86
CA GLY A 83 0.07 -9.76 -9.74
C GLY A 83 -0.09 -11.20 -10.21
N PHE A 84 1.02 -11.93 -10.29
CA PHE A 84 0.97 -13.34 -10.71
C PHE A 84 0.16 -14.23 -9.78
N LYS A 85 0.06 -13.87 -8.49
CA LYS A 85 -0.64 -14.71 -7.52
C LYS A 85 -2.11 -14.33 -7.37
N ALA A 86 -2.45 -13.06 -7.55
CA ALA A 86 -3.81 -12.57 -7.32
C ALA A 86 -4.03 -11.21 -7.96
N ILE A 87 -5.31 -10.88 -8.16
CA ILE A 87 -5.75 -9.54 -8.55
C ILE A 87 -6.53 -8.94 -7.40
N SER A 88 -6.41 -7.64 -7.20
CA SER A 88 -7.10 -6.93 -6.12
C SER A 88 -7.65 -5.60 -6.60
N ASP A 89 -8.82 -5.24 -6.09
CA ASP A 89 -9.30 -3.88 -6.19
C ASP A 89 -8.40 -2.96 -5.34
N LEU A 90 -8.29 -1.71 -5.75
CA LEU A 90 -7.62 -0.68 -4.99
C LEU A 90 -8.70 0.18 -4.31
N PHE A 91 -8.75 0.09 -2.98
CA PHE A 91 -9.72 0.85 -2.19
C PHE A 91 -9.12 2.17 -1.76
N CYS A 92 -9.92 3.21 -1.80
CA CYS A 92 -9.50 4.54 -1.38
C CYS A 92 -9.32 4.57 0.15
N VAL A 93 -8.16 5.04 0.59
CA VAL A 93 -7.83 5.18 2.02
C VAL A 93 -7.57 6.63 2.43
N VAL A 94 -7.74 7.57 1.50
CA VAL A 94 -7.67 9.02 1.77
C VAL A 94 -8.86 9.65 1.06
N GLU A 95 -9.77 10.25 1.82
CA GLU A 95 -10.94 10.92 1.22
C GLU A 95 -10.60 12.34 0.83
N GLY A 96 -11.13 12.78 -0.30
CA GLY A 96 -10.94 14.14 -0.80
C GLY A 96 -10.84 14.18 -2.30
N GLN A 97 -9.92 14.99 -2.80
CA GLN A 97 -9.73 15.20 -4.23
C GLN A 97 -8.59 14.34 -4.76
N PHE A 98 -8.89 13.47 -5.69
CA PHE A 98 -7.88 12.64 -6.35
C PHE A 98 -6.96 13.55 -7.16
N VAL A 99 -5.64 13.47 -6.90
CA VAL A 99 -4.68 14.34 -7.57
C VAL A 99 -4.12 13.67 -8.82
N ALA A 100 -3.53 12.49 -8.65
CA ALA A 100 -2.87 11.82 -9.75
C ALA A 100 -2.61 10.35 -9.41
N ARG A 101 -2.52 9.54 -10.45
CA ARG A 101 -1.90 8.22 -10.34
C ARG A 101 -0.42 8.34 -10.68
N ASN A 102 0.38 7.38 -10.23
CA ASN A 102 1.82 7.39 -10.49
C ASN A 102 2.10 7.13 -11.97
N PRO A 103 2.59 8.12 -12.71
CA PRO A 103 2.81 7.95 -14.16
C PRO A 103 3.94 6.95 -14.49
N ALA A 104 4.87 6.71 -13.57
CA ALA A 104 5.97 5.78 -13.80
C ALA A 104 5.48 4.33 -13.91
N LEU A 105 4.34 3.99 -13.32
CA LEU A 105 3.83 2.62 -13.33
C LEU A 105 3.30 2.18 -14.69
N LYS A 106 2.96 3.12 -15.54
CA LYS A 106 2.52 2.81 -16.90
C LYS A 106 3.61 2.09 -17.69
N GLU A 107 4.86 2.48 -17.47
CA GLU A 107 6.01 1.87 -18.15
C GLU A 107 6.71 0.81 -17.31
N LYS A 108 6.71 0.97 -15.98
CA LYS A 108 7.41 0.07 -15.06
C LYS A 108 6.54 -0.30 -13.87
N ILE A 109 5.56 -1.17 -14.10
CA ILE A 109 4.69 -1.65 -13.01
C ILE A 109 5.48 -2.39 -11.93
N THR A 110 6.63 -2.97 -12.30
CA THR A 110 7.48 -3.69 -11.33
C THR A 110 8.13 -2.79 -10.28
N LEU A 111 8.04 -1.46 -10.42
CA LEU A 111 8.44 -0.56 -9.33
C LEU A 111 7.65 -0.82 -8.05
N VAL A 112 6.41 -1.29 -8.17
CA VAL A 112 5.61 -1.66 -7.00
C VAL A 112 6.28 -2.78 -6.22
N ASN A 113 6.93 -3.72 -6.91
CA ASN A 113 7.68 -4.80 -6.25
C ASN A 113 9.04 -4.32 -5.74
N LYS A 114 9.74 -3.53 -6.54
CA LYS A 114 11.12 -3.15 -6.25
C LYS A 114 11.24 -2.08 -5.17
N ASP A 115 10.28 -1.15 -5.12
CA ASP A 115 10.35 0.01 -4.23
C ASP A 115 8.94 0.43 -3.77
N CYS A 116 8.25 -0.48 -3.10
CA CYS A 116 6.84 -0.29 -2.76
C CYS A 116 6.60 0.91 -1.83
N TYR A 117 7.57 1.29 -0.99
CA TYR A 117 7.42 2.42 -0.07
C TYR A 117 7.93 3.74 -0.66
N GLY A 118 8.46 3.73 -1.86
CA GLY A 118 9.02 4.90 -2.53
C GLY A 118 8.46 5.07 -3.93
N GLN A 119 9.26 4.78 -4.94
CA GLN A 119 8.90 5.01 -6.34
C GLN A 119 7.68 4.20 -6.81
N GLY A 120 7.33 3.13 -6.11
CA GLY A 120 6.19 2.29 -6.43
C GLY A 120 4.85 2.76 -5.82
N TRP A 121 4.74 4.03 -5.42
CA TRP A 121 3.47 4.56 -4.94
C TRP A 121 2.39 4.44 -6.05
N LEU A 122 1.14 4.37 -5.66
CA LEU A 122 0.04 4.11 -6.60
C LEU A 122 -0.71 5.37 -7.03
N TYR A 123 -1.17 6.16 -6.06
CA TYR A 123 -1.96 7.36 -6.36
C TYR A 123 -1.80 8.39 -5.24
N SER A 124 -2.25 9.62 -5.50
CA SER A 124 -2.25 10.67 -4.48
C SER A 124 -3.60 11.34 -4.37
N VAL A 125 -3.93 11.78 -3.16
CA VAL A 125 -5.20 12.44 -2.83
C VAL A 125 -4.91 13.62 -1.90
N ARG A 126 -5.61 14.71 -2.14
CA ARG A 126 -5.61 15.87 -1.25
C ARG A 126 -6.83 15.77 -0.34
N GLY A 127 -6.61 15.50 0.94
CA GLY A 127 -7.70 15.30 1.88
C GLY A 127 -7.25 14.67 3.18
N GLN A 128 -8.06 13.78 3.71
CA GLN A 128 -7.86 13.18 5.03
C GLN A 128 -7.74 11.67 4.94
N PRO A 129 -6.71 11.08 5.55
CA PRO A 129 -6.61 9.62 5.64
C PRO A 129 -7.76 9.00 6.41
N ASP A 130 -8.06 7.75 6.07
CA ASP A 130 -9.01 6.93 6.81
C ASP A 130 -8.66 6.97 8.31
N ALA A 131 -9.67 7.21 9.16
CA ALA A 131 -9.49 7.26 10.60
C ALA A 131 -8.95 5.96 11.20
N ARG A 132 -9.08 4.84 10.48
CA ARG A 132 -8.54 3.55 10.91
C ARG A 132 -7.05 3.40 10.62
N CYS A 133 -6.44 4.33 9.89
CA CYS A 133 -4.99 4.30 9.67
C CYS A 133 -4.26 4.37 11.00
N MET A 134 -3.18 3.64 11.11
CA MET A 134 -2.44 3.45 12.34
C MET A 134 -0.96 3.74 12.12
N ASP A 135 -0.23 3.95 13.22
CA ASP A 135 1.20 4.16 13.14
C ASP A 135 1.94 2.83 12.86
N VAL A 136 3.26 2.93 12.68
CA VAL A 136 4.10 1.79 12.34
C VAL A 136 4.05 0.69 13.40
N HIS A 137 3.97 1.04 14.68
CA HIS A 137 3.98 0.07 15.77
C HIS A 137 2.67 -0.71 15.83
N ALA A 138 1.54 -0.02 15.66
CA ALA A 138 0.24 -0.68 15.60
C ALA A 138 0.12 -1.58 14.37
N TYR A 139 0.66 -1.13 13.24
CA TYR A 139 0.66 -1.94 12.03
C TYR A 139 1.52 -3.19 12.19
N ALA A 140 2.68 -3.09 12.84
CA ALA A 140 3.52 -4.26 13.12
C ALA A 140 2.75 -5.30 13.95
N LYS A 141 1.96 -4.87 14.93
CA LYS A 141 1.12 -5.78 15.71
C LYS A 141 0.02 -6.42 14.86
N LEU A 142 -0.57 -5.66 13.95
CA LEU A 142 -1.54 -6.19 13.01
C LEU A 142 -0.91 -7.27 12.13
N LEU A 143 0.30 -7.05 11.63
CA LEU A 143 1.04 -8.03 10.84
C LEU A 143 1.30 -9.30 11.64
N ASP A 144 1.67 -9.18 12.91
CA ASP A 144 1.87 -10.36 13.77
C ASP A 144 0.65 -11.26 13.76
N LYS A 145 -0.52 -10.67 14.00
CA LYS A 145 -1.78 -11.42 14.05
C LYS A 145 -2.15 -12.00 12.69
N THR A 146 -1.95 -11.22 11.64
CA THR A 146 -2.30 -11.65 10.29
C THR A 146 -1.43 -12.82 9.83
N ILE A 147 -0.13 -12.72 10.05
CA ILE A 147 0.83 -13.76 9.68
C ILE A 147 0.57 -15.03 10.49
N ASP A 148 0.33 -14.88 11.80
CA ASP A 148 0.05 -16.04 12.65
C ASP A 148 -1.20 -16.80 12.17
N LYS A 149 -2.25 -16.09 11.76
CA LYS A 149 -3.45 -16.72 11.21
C LYS A 149 -3.17 -17.48 9.92
N ILE A 150 -2.34 -16.91 9.05
CA ILE A 150 -1.94 -17.57 7.80
C ILE A 150 -1.19 -18.85 8.11
N LEU A 151 -0.24 -18.81 9.04
CA LEU A 151 0.55 -19.98 9.43
C LEU A 151 -0.33 -21.07 10.06
N GLU A 152 -1.29 -20.69 10.89
CA GLU A 152 -2.23 -21.64 11.48
C GLU A 152 -3.07 -22.34 10.41
N ARG A 153 -3.54 -21.60 9.40
CA ARG A 153 -4.29 -22.18 8.29
C ARG A 153 -3.45 -23.16 7.48
N GLN A 154 -2.20 -22.78 7.17
CA GLN A 154 -1.29 -23.66 6.44
C GLN A 154 -1.03 -24.95 7.22
N LYS A 155 -0.82 -24.84 8.52
CA LYS A 155 -0.60 -26.00 9.39
C LYS A 155 -1.83 -26.90 9.43
N ALA A 156 -3.03 -26.33 9.52
CA ALA A 156 -4.28 -27.10 9.51
C ALA A 156 -4.48 -27.84 8.19
N GLU A 157 -4.10 -27.21 7.07
CA GLU A 157 -4.19 -27.86 5.75
C GLU A 157 -3.21 -29.02 5.60
N GLU A 158 -2.02 -28.92 6.19
CA GLU A 158 -1.03 -30.00 6.16
C GLU A 158 -1.48 -31.24 6.93
N ILE A 159 -2.35 -31.06 7.92
CA ILE A 159 -2.85 -32.16 8.76
C ILE A 159 -3.98 -32.95 8.07
N LYS A 160 -4.66 -32.36 7.08
CA LYS A 160 -5.76 -33.00 6.38
C LYS A 160 -5.31 -34.14 5.48
#